data_88f83f831ca8edaf6ec971b6ab1abb36
#
_entry.id   88f83f831ca8edaf6ec971b6ab1abb36
#
_cell.length_a   1.000
_cell.length_b   1.000
_cell.length_c   1.000
_cell.angle_alpha   90.00
_cell.angle_beta   90.00
_cell.angle_gamma   90.00
#
_symmetry.space_group_name_H-M   'P 1'
#
loop_
_entity.id
_entity.type
_entity.pdbx_description
1 polymer ?
#
loop_
_entity_poly.entity_id
_entity_poly.type
_entity_poly.pdbx_seq_one_letter_code
_entity_poly.pdbx_strand_id
1 'polypeptide(L)'
;MKLRIEKWVEDTKPFSAPVNELFTEAVNNYKFGSYRSAFIMAYLSFKLTIRERIINCTYGSELKKKNPNFWQDDILAILNNDDKWEEQINNIVMASCAPLNSRKEIGILNFGNGELAKTEYCYWREKRNACVHGKNQIIDSSTVESFWNYLVNNLSQFYVLGGEEYLVRELANIYEYYKYPDISNRDRIDGILDGVSTVFQNHAKEFFDRFFKGISKGRNYVDDDNKDFWNSIIHSRQESIVDGFVNYIACRGDIFFELYPFFPELLEQLVAFDPKFIIQTLSSWLKDYVYIPMGGSRCILIRKYFNLMVTFLLSGL
;
A
#
# COMPACT_ATOMS: atom_id res chain seq x y z
N MET A 1 -22.30 14.23 -15.09
CA MET A 1 -22.27 13.65 -13.73
C MET A 1 -21.15 12.62 -13.68
N LYS A 2 -20.29 12.68 -12.66
CA LYS A 2 -19.12 11.78 -12.50
C LYS A 2 -19.60 10.49 -11.85
N LEU A 3 -19.22 9.34 -12.41
CA LEU A 3 -19.55 8.02 -11.86
C LEU A 3 -18.70 7.74 -10.61
N ARG A 4 -19.18 6.85 -9.73
CA ARG A 4 -18.43 6.43 -8.52
C ARG A 4 -17.06 5.85 -8.88
N ILE A 5 -16.96 5.08 -9.96
CA ILE A 5 -15.72 4.48 -10.41
C ILE A 5 -14.69 5.52 -10.88
N GLU A 6 -15.12 6.62 -11.50
CA GLU A 6 -14.21 7.70 -11.92
C GLU A 6 -13.60 8.40 -10.70
N LYS A 7 -14.39 8.61 -9.64
CA LYS A 7 -13.88 9.17 -8.38
C LYS A 7 -12.85 8.24 -7.74
N TRP A 8 -13.17 6.94 -7.67
CA TRP A 8 -12.23 5.96 -7.13
C TRP A 8 -10.91 5.94 -7.89
N VAL A 9 -10.92 5.98 -9.22
CA VAL A 9 -9.70 6.03 -10.04
C VAL A 9 -8.89 7.29 -9.78
N GLU A 10 -9.54 8.44 -9.63
CA GLU A 10 -8.85 9.70 -9.32
C GLU A 10 -8.23 9.72 -7.93
N ASP A 11 -8.97 9.21 -6.93
CA ASP A 11 -8.55 9.22 -5.53
C ASP A 11 -7.42 8.20 -5.28
N THR A 12 -7.50 7.00 -5.86
CA THR A 12 -6.58 5.89 -5.57
C THR A 12 -5.49 5.69 -6.61
N LYS A 13 -5.65 6.24 -7.83
CA LYS A 13 -4.73 6.09 -8.96
C LYS A 13 -4.24 4.65 -9.16
N PRO A 14 -5.16 3.68 -9.31
CA PRO A 14 -4.83 2.26 -9.27
C PRO A 14 -4.13 1.76 -10.53
N PHE A 15 -4.13 2.56 -11.61
CA PHE A 15 -3.66 2.22 -12.94
C PHE A 15 -2.44 3.06 -13.35
N SER A 16 -1.54 2.47 -14.13
CA SER A 16 -0.52 3.21 -14.88
C SER A 16 -1.16 4.13 -15.94
N ALA A 17 -0.41 5.07 -16.47
CA ALA A 17 -0.95 6.00 -17.48
C ALA A 17 -1.56 5.28 -18.70
N PRO A 18 -0.89 4.28 -19.34
CA PRO A 18 -1.48 3.56 -20.48
C PRO A 18 -2.74 2.76 -20.08
N VAL A 19 -2.74 2.11 -18.94
CA VAL A 19 -3.90 1.33 -18.46
C VAL A 19 -5.06 2.26 -18.09
N ASN A 20 -4.76 3.44 -17.56
CA ASN A 20 -5.77 4.44 -17.24
C ASN A 20 -6.46 5.01 -18.49
N GLU A 21 -5.73 5.19 -19.59
CA GLU A 21 -6.32 5.57 -20.89
C GLU A 21 -7.34 4.52 -21.35
N LEU A 22 -6.95 3.24 -21.33
CA LEU A 22 -7.84 2.13 -21.69
C LEU A 22 -9.06 2.05 -20.76
N PHE A 23 -8.88 2.27 -19.45
CA PHE A 23 -9.98 2.27 -18.51
C PHE A 23 -10.91 3.47 -18.72
N THR A 24 -10.36 4.62 -19.13
CA THR A 24 -11.16 5.79 -19.49
C THR A 24 -12.04 5.50 -20.72
N GLU A 25 -11.53 4.77 -21.70
CA GLU A 25 -12.34 4.29 -22.82
C GLU A 25 -13.46 3.36 -22.36
N ALA A 26 -13.19 2.47 -21.38
CA ALA A 26 -14.24 1.63 -20.80
C ALA A 26 -15.37 2.47 -20.19
N VAL A 27 -15.03 3.50 -19.43
CA VAL A 27 -16.00 4.42 -18.82
C VAL A 27 -16.79 5.19 -19.88
N ASN A 28 -16.13 5.66 -20.94
CA ASN A 28 -16.79 6.36 -22.05
C ASN A 28 -17.77 5.43 -22.78
N ASN A 29 -17.36 4.20 -23.09
CA ASN A 29 -18.25 3.20 -23.70
C ASN A 29 -19.47 2.91 -22.83
N TYR A 30 -19.30 2.84 -21.52
CA TYR A 30 -20.43 2.69 -20.58
C TYR A 30 -21.40 3.87 -20.68
N LYS A 31 -20.90 5.11 -20.67
CA LYS A 31 -21.73 6.32 -20.78
C LYS A 31 -22.50 6.39 -22.11
N PHE A 32 -21.96 5.80 -23.17
CA PHE A 32 -22.63 5.67 -24.47
C PHE A 32 -23.57 4.47 -24.57
N GLY A 33 -23.73 3.67 -23.53
CA GLY A 33 -24.57 2.47 -23.54
C GLY A 33 -23.94 1.26 -24.22
N SER A 34 -22.66 1.32 -24.60
CA SER A 34 -21.89 0.22 -25.22
C SER A 34 -21.31 -0.70 -24.14
N TYR A 35 -22.19 -1.34 -23.37
CA TYR A 35 -21.79 -2.07 -22.15
C TYR A 35 -20.85 -3.25 -22.40
N ARG A 36 -21.00 -3.94 -23.54
CA ARG A 36 -20.09 -5.04 -23.93
C ARG A 36 -18.65 -4.53 -24.11
N SER A 37 -18.46 -3.44 -24.85
CA SER A 37 -17.14 -2.82 -25.06
C SER A 37 -16.58 -2.27 -23.73
N ALA A 38 -17.42 -1.63 -22.93
CA ALA A 38 -17.04 -1.14 -21.61
C ALA A 38 -16.51 -2.26 -20.70
N PHE A 39 -17.19 -3.39 -20.67
CA PHE A 39 -16.77 -4.54 -19.87
C PHE A 39 -15.46 -5.16 -20.36
N ILE A 40 -15.30 -5.35 -21.70
CA ILE A 40 -14.07 -5.92 -22.27
C ILE A 40 -12.86 -5.03 -21.95
N MET A 41 -12.98 -3.72 -22.15
CA MET A 41 -11.88 -2.77 -21.90
C MET A 41 -11.55 -2.68 -20.42
N ALA A 42 -12.54 -2.65 -19.53
CA ALA A 42 -12.32 -2.68 -18.09
C ALA A 42 -11.64 -3.99 -17.63
N TYR A 43 -12.04 -5.14 -18.19
CA TYR A 43 -11.40 -6.42 -17.90
C TYR A 43 -9.95 -6.47 -18.40
N LEU A 44 -9.68 -5.93 -19.59
CA LEU A 44 -8.33 -5.84 -20.12
C LEU A 44 -7.46 -4.92 -19.26
N SER A 45 -7.98 -3.78 -18.81
CA SER A 45 -7.29 -2.89 -17.86
C SER A 45 -6.93 -3.60 -16.56
N PHE A 46 -7.83 -4.42 -16.03
CA PHE A 46 -7.59 -5.27 -14.86
C PHE A 46 -6.42 -6.25 -15.11
N LYS A 47 -6.43 -6.94 -16.23
CA LYS A 47 -5.38 -7.92 -16.58
C LYS A 47 -4.03 -7.26 -16.79
N LEU A 48 -3.99 -6.13 -17.48
CA LEU A 48 -2.78 -5.34 -17.69
C LEU A 48 -2.22 -4.80 -16.38
N THR A 49 -3.07 -4.37 -15.45
CA THR A 49 -2.63 -3.95 -14.12
C THR A 49 -1.92 -5.07 -13.37
N ILE A 50 -2.45 -6.29 -13.40
CA ILE A 50 -1.79 -7.44 -12.76
C ILE A 50 -0.44 -7.72 -13.45
N ARG A 51 -0.41 -7.71 -14.80
CA ARG A 51 0.81 -7.89 -15.59
C ARG A 51 1.89 -6.89 -15.19
N GLU A 52 1.56 -5.61 -15.18
CA GLU A 52 2.49 -4.54 -14.84
C GLU A 52 3.01 -4.65 -13.40
N ARG A 53 2.15 -4.97 -12.45
CA ARG A 53 2.56 -5.19 -11.05
C ARG A 53 3.56 -6.31 -10.90
N ILE A 54 3.44 -7.39 -11.70
CA ILE A 54 4.40 -8.49 -11.67
C ILE A 54 5.71 -8.08 -12.37
N ILE A 55 5.63 -7.48 -13.56
CA ILE A 55 6.81 -7.08 -14.33
C ILE A 55 7.63 -6.02 -13.58
N ASN A 56 6.97 -5.02 -13.04
CA ASN A 56 7.60 -3.90 -12.35
C ASN A 56 7.98 -4.21 -10.89
N CYS A 57 7.68 -5.43 -10.40
CA CYS A 57 8.08 -5.84 -9.07
C CYS A 57 9.61 -5.97 -9.01
N THR A 58 10.26 -4.95 -8.48
CA THR A 58 11.73 -4.83 -8.41
C THR A 58 12.34 -5.95 -7.55
N TYR A 59 11.59 -6.39 -6.55
CA TYR A 59 12.01 -7.41 -5.58
C TYR A 59 10.90 -8.46 -5.43
N GLY A 60 10.60 -9.14 -6.52
CA GLY A 60 9.66 -10.26 -6.45
C GLY A 60 9.99 -11.17 -5.28
N SER A 61 9.01 -11.86 -4.79
CA SER A 61 8.96 -12.81 -3.71
C SER A 61 10.30 -13.46 -3.34
N GLU A 62 10.39 -14.10 -2.19
CA GLU A 62 11.51 -15.01 -1.84
C GLU A 62 11.83 -16.03 -2.94
N LEU A 63 10.86 -16.32 -3.80
CA LEU A 63 11.01 -17.15 -4.98
C LEU A 63 12.03 -16.59 -5.98
N LYS A 64 12.02 -15.28 -6.24
CA LYS A 64 13.00 -14.62 -7.10
C LYS A 64 14.41 -14.72 -6.52
N LYS A 65 14.54 -14.70 -5.20
CA LYS A 65 15.83 -14.90 -4.52
C LYS A 65 16.29 -16.36 -4.60
N LYS A 66 15.37 -17.32 -4.48
CA LYS A 66 15.69 -18.74 -4.48
C LYS A 66 15.99 -19.28 -5.88
N ASN A 67 15.29 -18.77 -6.90
CA ASN A 67 15.44 -19.22 -8.28
C ASN A 67 15.32 -18.05 -9.28
N PRO A 68 16.40 -17.27 -9.49
CA PRO A 68 16.40 -16.13 -10.41
C PRO A 68 16.06 -16.51 -11.85
N ASN A 69 16.52 -17.68 -12.31
CA ASN A 69 16.26 -18.15 -13.67
C ASN A 69 14.77 -18.42 -13.90
N PHE A 70 14.10 -19.05 -12.93
CA PHE A 70 12.65 -19.26 -12.98
C PHE A 70 11.89 -17.92 -13.11
N TRP A 71 12.29 -16.89 -12.35
CA TRP A 71 11.66 -15.59 -12.46
C TRP A 71 11.84 -14.98 -13.85
N GLN A 72 13.05 -15.05 -14.40
CA GLN A 72 13.36 -14.47 -15.68
C GLN A 72 12.70 -15.24 -16.84
N ASP A 73 12.81 -16.57 -16.84
CA ASP A 73 12.45 -17.41 -17.98
C ASP A 73 10.98 -17.84 -17.94
N ASP A 74 10.47 -18.21 -16.77
CA ASP A 74 9.12 -18.76 -16.62
C ASP A 74 8.06 -17.69 -16.25
N ILE A 75 8.48 -16.54 -15.72
CA ILE A 75 7.56 -15.46 -15.37
C ILE A 75 7.70 -14.30 -16.36
N LEU A 76 8.83 -13.59 -16.35
CA LEU A 76 8.97 -12.35 -17.12
C LEU A 76 8.97 -12.57 -18.62
N ALA A 77 9.68 -13.58 -19.13
CA ALA A 77 9.76 -13.86 -20.56
C ALA A 77 8.37 -14.19 -21.14
N ILE A 78 7.55 -14.95 -20.40
CA ILE A 78 6.19 -15.29 -20.83
C ILE A 78 5.25 -14.09 -20.71
N LEU A 79 5.36 -13.30 -19.64
CA LEU A 79 4.54 -12.09 -19.48
C LEU A 79 4.85 -11.01 -20.53
N ASN A 80 6.08 -10.98 -21.05
CA ASN A 80 6.46 -10.06 -22.13
C ASN A 80 6.11 -10.59 -23.53
N ASN A 81 5.59 -11.80 -23.65
CA ASN A 81 5.14 -12.38 -24.91
C ASN A 81 3.67 -12.01 -25.16
N ASP A 82 3.38 -11.30 -26.25
CA ASP A 82 2.06 -10.77 -26.54
C ASP A 82 0.98 -11.84 -26.73
N ASP A 83 1.34 -13.03 -27.16
CA ASP A 83 0.39 -14.15 -27.37
C ASP A 83 0.13 -14.96 -26.10
N LYS A 84 1.01 -14.90 -25.10
CA LYS A 84 1.00 -15.82 -23.95
C LYS A 84 0.72 -15.15 -22.60
N TRP A 85 0.90 -13.84 -22.49
CA TRP A 85 0.83 -13.15 -21.22
C TRP A 85 -0.53 -13.28 -20.51
N GLU A 86 -1.63 -13.26 -21.25
CA GLU A 86 -2.96 -13.34 -20.64
C GLU A 86 -3.21 -14.72 -20.00
N GLU A 87 -2.77 -15.80 -20.67
CA GLU A 87 -2.82 -17.15 -20.12
C GLU A 87 -1.90 -17.30 -18.91
N GLN A 88 -0.70 -16.70 -18.97
CA GLN A 88 0.24 -16.72 -17.85
C GLN A 88 -0.34 -16.03 -16.62
N ILE A 89 -1.01 -14.88 -16.76
CA ILE A 89 -1.74 -14.25 -15.65
C ILE A 89 -2.80 -15.20 -15.06
N ASN A 90 -3.54 -15.92 -15.89
CA ASN A 90 -4.51 -16.90 -15.41
C ASN A 90 -3.82 -17.99 -14.58
N ASN A 91 -2.72 -18.53 -15.07
CA ASN A 91 -1.94 -19.58 -14.38
C ASN A 91 -1.40 -19.09 -13.04
N ILE A 92 -0.84 -17.87 -13.01
CA ILE A 92 -0.32 -17.24 -11.79
C ILE A 92 -1.44 -17.05 -10.75
N VAL A 93 -2.57 -16.48 -11.16
CA VAL A 93 -3.71 -16.26 -10.27
C VAL A 93 -4.23 -17.57 -9.71
N MET A 94 -4.45 -18.56 -10.57
CA MET A 94 -4.97 -19.87 -10.15
C MET A 94 -4.02 -20.62 -9.20
N ALA A 95 -2.71 -20.59 -9.48
CA ALA A 95 -1.71 -21.17 -8.59
C ALA A 95 -1.63 -20.43 -7.24
N SER A 96 -1.84 -19.10 -7.26
CA SER A 96 -1.80 -18.26 -6.06
C SER A 96 -3.02 -18.45 -5.14
N CYS A 97 -4.12 -18.99 -5.65
CA CYS A 97 -5.30 -19.31 -4.86
C CYS A 97 -5.14 -20.56 -3.97
N ALA A 98 -4.12 -21.39 -4.22
CA ALA A 98 -3.84 -22.54 -3.39
C ALA A 98 -3.27 -22.13 -2.01
N PRO A 99 -3.50 -22.92 -0.94
CA PRO A 99 -2.87 -22.71 0.36
C PRO A 99 -1.34 -22.64 0.25
N LEU A 100 -0.69 -21.79 1.06
CA LEU A 100 0.76 -21.53 0.98
C LEU A 100 1.62 -22.79 1.01
N ASN A 101 1.26 -23.76 1.84
CA ASN A 101 2.00 -25.04 2.00
C ASN A 101 1.87 -26.01 0.81
N SER A 102 0.89 -25.80 -0.07
CA SER A 102 0.63 -26.62 -1.27
C SER A 102 0.77 -25.83 -2.57
N ARG A 103 1.20 -24.58 -2.48
CA ARG A 103 1.26 -23.65 -3.61
C ARG A 103 2.41 -23.99 -4.55
N LYS A 104 2.13 -24.01 -5.85
CA LYS A 104 3.17 -24.12 -6.89
C LYS A 104 4.03 -22.87 -6.93
N GLU A 105 5.26 -22.97 -7.39
CA GLU A 105 6.21 -21.84 -7.49
C GLU A 105 5.64 -20.62 -8.21
N ILE A 106 4.85 -20.83 -9.26
CA ILE A 106 4.18 -19.76 -10.02
C ILE A 106 3.09 -19.03 -9.22
N GLY A 107 2.70 -19.53 -8.05
CA GLY A 107 1.71 -18.90 -7.16
C GLY A 107 2.30 -17.73 -6.37
N ILE A 108 2.60 -16.63 -7.05
CA ILE A 108 3.35 -15.47 -6.53
C ILE A 108 2.48 -14.33 -5.97
N LEU A 109 1.15 -14.41 -6.08
CA LEU A 109 0.24 -13.39 -5.55
C LEU A 109 -0.26 -13.78 -4.16
N ASN A 110 -0.66 -12.77 -3.36
CA ASN A 110 -1.18 -12.99 -2.01
C ASN A 110 -2.69 -12.77 -1.95
N PHE A 111 -3.44 -13.84 -1.68
CA PHE A 111 -4.87 -13.78 -1.43
C PHE A 111 -5.17 -14.24 0.00
N GLY A 112 -5.85 -13.38 0.79
CA GLY A 112 -6.26 -13.72 2.15
C GLY A 112 -7.24 -14.90 2.19
N ASN A 113 -8.17 -15.00 1.21
CA ASN A 113 -9.04 -16.14 1.00
C ASN A 113 -8.93 -16.63 -0.44
N GLY A 114 -8.07 -17.61 -0.68
CA GLY A 114 -7.79 -18.15 -2.02
C GLY A 114 -9.00 -18.77 -2.70
N GLU A 115 -9.91 -19.43 -1.99
CA GLU A 115 -11.10 -20.03 -2.57
C GLU A 115 -12.11 -18.98 -3.07
N LEU A 116 -12.30 -17.91 -2.30
CA LEU A 116 -13.13 -16.79 -2.73
C LEU A 116 -12.52 -16.09 -3.94
N ALA A 117 -11.23 -15.74 -3.87
CA ALA A 117 -10.50 -15.11 -4.97
C ALA A 117 -10.56 -15.92 -6.25
N LYS A 118 -10.42 -17.26 -6.15
CA LYS A 118 -10.56 -18.19 -7.28
C LYS A 118 -11.95 -18.13 -7.89
N THR A 119 -12.99 -18.21 -7.05
CA THR A 119 -14.38 -18.23 -7.50
C THR A 119 -14.75 -16.95 -8.24
N GLU A 120 -14.41 -15.80 -7.66
CA GLU A 120 -14.69 -14.49 -8.26
C GLU A 120 -13.89 -14.26 -9.55
N TYR A 121 -12.60 -14.60 -9.55
CA TYR A 121 -11.75 -14.46 -10.74
C TYR A 121 -12.25 -15.33 -11.89
N CYS A 122 -12.58 -16.60 -11.63
CA CYS A 122 -13.13 -17.50 -12.63
C CYS A 122 -14.47 -16.99 -13.20
N TYR A 123 -15.36 -16.50 -12.34
CA TYR A 123 -16.63 -15.91 -12.76
C TYR A 123 -16.42 -14.78 -13.78
N TRP A 124 -15.55 -13.83 -13.50
CA TRP A 124 -15.29 -12.69 -14.38
C TRP A 124 -14.60 -13.12 -15.69
N ARG A 125 -13.68 -14.09 -15.61
CA ARG A 125 -13.04 -14.67 -16.79
C ARG A 125 -14.05 -15.35 -17.70
N GLU A 126 -14.98 -16.10 -17.16
CA GLU A 126 -16.04 -16.74 -17.92
C GLU A 126 -17.00 -15.72 -18.55
N LYS A 127 -17.37 -14.68 -17.83
CA LYS A 127 -18.15 -13.55 -18.34
C LYS A 127 -17.47 -12.90 -19.54
N ARG A 128 -16.14 -12.62 -19.43
CA ARG A 128 -15.36 -12.05 -20.54
C ARG A 128 -15.34 -12.99 -21.76
N ASN A 129 -15.10 -14.27 -21.56
CA ASN A 129 -15.05 -15.25 -22.64
C ASN A 129 -16.41 -15.37 -23.34
N ALA A 130 -17.49 -15.42 -22.60
CA ALA A 130 -18.84 -15.42 -23.17
C ALA A 130 -19.14 -14.13 -23.96
N CYS A 131 -18.63 -12.99 -23.47
CA CYS A 131 -18.77 -11.70 -24.12
C CYS A 131 -18.06 -11.65 -25.49
N VAL A 132 -16.82 -12.16 -25.56
CA VAL A 132 -16.00 -12.14 -26.78
C VAL A 132 -16.50 -13.15 -27.82
N HIS A 133 -16.89 -14.35 -27.38
CA HIS A 133 -17.32 -15.43 -28.27
C HIS A 133 -18.80 -15.39 -28.68
N GLY A 134 -19.50 -14.29 -28.40
CA GLY A 134 -20.88 -14.09 -28.85
C GLY A 134 -21.90 -15.09 -28.26
N LYS A 135 -21.55 -15.81 -27.17
CA LYS A 135 -22.52 -16.62 -26.43
C LYS A 135 -23.62 -15.68 -25.96
N ASN A 136 -24.89 -16.14 -26.02
CA ASN A 136 -26.11 -15.36 -25.72
C ASN A 136 -26.18 -14.81 -24.29
N GLN A 137 -25.11 -14.20 -23.81
CA GLN A 137 -25.07 -13.48 -22.55
C GLN A 137 -25.25 -11.98 -22.81
N ILE A 138 -26.30 -11.45 -22.21
CA ILE A 138 -26.53 -10.01 -22.20
C ILE A 138 -25.54 -9.39 -21.21
N ILE A 139 -24.74 -8.45 -21.68
CA ILE A 139 -23.92 -7.58 -20.85
C ILE A 139 -24.65 -6.25 -20.80
N ASP A 140 -25.15 -5.93 -19.64
CA ASP A 140 -25.89 -4.69 -19.35
C ASP A 140 -25.09 -3.77 -18.42
N SER A 141 -25.66 -2.61 -18.08
CA SER A 141 -25.04 -1.66 -17.15
C SER A 141 -24.72 -2.29 -15.81
N SER A 142 -25.61 -3.14 -15.29
CA SER A 142 -25.44 -3.76 -13.98
C SER A 142 -24.28 -4.73 -13.94
N THR A 143 -24.01 -5.43 -15.05
CA THR A 143 -22.85 -6.32 -15.18
C THR A 143 -21.53 -5.54 -15.13
N VAL A 144 -21.46 -4.40 -15.84
CA VAL A 144 -20.27 -3.53 -15.84
C VAL A 144 -20.04 -2.93 -14.44
N GLU A 145 -21.09 -2.40 -13.81
CA GLU A 145 -21.00 -1.82 -12.46
C GLU A 145 -20.61 -2.87 -11.42
N SER A 146 -21.11 -4.08 -11.52
CA SER A 146 -20.73 -5.19 -10.64
C SER A 146 -19.25 -5.55 -10.81
N PHE A 147 -18.73 -5.54 -12.04
CA PHE A 147 -17.29 -5.73 -12.28
C PHE A 147 -16.47 -4.58 -11.73
N TRP A 148 -16.91 -3.34 -11.87
CA TRP A 148 -16.22 -2.19 -11.28
C TRP A 148 -16.21 -2.25 -9.75
N ASN A 149 -17.30 -2.68 -9.12
CA ASN A 149 -17.33 -2.92 -7.68
C ASN A 149 -16.35 -4.05 -7.28
N TYR A 150 -16.24 -5.10 -8.09
CA TYR A 150 -15.22 -6.12 -7.88
C TYR A 150 -13.81 -5.53 -7.93
N LEU A 151 -13.49 -4.67 -8.90
CA LEU A 151 -12.20 -3.99 -8.99
C LEU A 151 -11.92 -3.13 -7.75
N VAL A 152 -12.88 -2.31 -7.34
CA VAL A 152 -12.75 -1.45 -6.15
C VAL A 152 -12.41 -2.26 -4.90
N ASN A 153 -13.04 -3.42 -4.73
CA ASN A 153 -12.90 -4.23 -3.53
C ASN A 153 -11.68 -5.17 -3.57
N ASN A 154 -11.28 -5.65 -4.75
CA ASN A 154 -10.35 -6.76 -4.87
C ASN A 154 -9.05 -6.44 -5.60
N LEU A 155 -8.97 -5.38 -6.43
CA LEU A 155 -7.76 -5.07 -7.20
C LEU A 155 -6.52 -4.94 -6.31
N SER A 156 -6.73 -4.49 -5.10
CA SER A 156 -5.70 -4.35 -4.09
C SER A 156 -5.10 -5.67 -3.57
N GLN A 157 -5.72 -6.81 -3.83
CA GLN A 157 -5.20 -8.13 -3.43
C GLN A 157 -4.25 -8.74 -4.47
N PHE A 158 -4.18 -8.17 -5.68
CA PHE A 158 -3.35 -8.68 -6.77
C PHE A 158 -1.95 -8.07 -6.73
N TYR A 159 -1.20 -8.33 -5.65
CA TYR A 159 0.20 -7.94 -5.50
C TYR A 159 1.10 -9.16 -5.33
N VAL A 160 2.36 -9.00 -5.78
CA VAL A 160 3.38 -10.04 -5.65
C VAL A 160 3.79 -10.16 -4.19
N LEU A 161 3.83 -11.38 -3.67
CA LEU A 161 4.28 -11.71 -2.32
C LEU A 161 5.68 -11.14 -2.05
N GLY A 162 5.85 -10.44 -0.93
CA GLY A 162 7.12 -9.85 -0.51
C GLY A 162 7.62 -8.70 -1.39
N GLY A 163 6.80 -8.21 -2.33
CA GLY A 163 7.11 -6.99 -3.10
C GLY A 163 6.78 -5.72 -2.32
N GLU A 164 7.24 -4.57 -2.84
CA GLU A 164 7.06 -3.26 -2.21
C GLU A 164 5.61 -2.98 -1.78
N GLU A 165 4.68 -3.11 -2.71
CA GLU A 165 3.26 -2.83 -2.46
C GLU A 165 2.65 -3.81 -1.45
N TYR A 166 3.10 -5.07 -1.46
CA TYR A 166 2.71 -6.04 -0.46
C TYR A 166 3.11 -5.58 0.94
N LEU A 167 4.37 -5.15 1.11
CA LEU A 167 4.91 -4.75 2.41
C LEU A 167 4.20 -3.50 2.96
N VAL A 168 4.00 -2.48 2.11
CA VAL A 168 3.26 -1.26 2.47
C VAL A 168 1.85 -1.61 2.96
N ARG A 169 1.18 -2.48 2.23
CA ARG A 169 -0.20 -2.84 2.51
C ARG A 169 -0.34 -3.71 3.75
N GLU A 170 0.54 -4.69 3.93
CA GLU A 170 0.50 -5.54 5.13
C GLU A 170 0.76 -4.72 6.39
N LEU A 171 1.70 -3.77 6.35
CA LEU A 171 1.92 -2.88 7.49
C LEU A 171 0.71 -1.96 7.74
N ALA A 172 0.09 -1.43 6.68
CA ALA A 172 -1.11 -0.62 6.79
C ALA A 172 -2.30 -1.41 7.36
N ASN A 173 -2.48 -2.66 6.91
CA ASN A 173 -3.51 -3.54 7.46
C ASN A 173 -3.29 -3.82 8.95
N ILE A 174 -2.06 -4.08 9.36
CA ILE A 174 -1.74 -4.27 10.78
C ILE A 174 -2.07 -3.00 11.57
N TYR A 175 -1.68 -1.84 11.09
CA TYR A 175 -1.99 -0.56 11.73
C TYR A 175 -3.51 -0.33 11.90
N GLU A 176 -4.31 -0.56 10.87
CA GLU A 176 -5.76 -0.39 10.91
C GLU A 176 -6.47 -1.37 11.86
N TYR A 177 -5.92 -2.58 12.02
CA TYR A 177 -6.48 -3.64 12.89
C TYR A 177 -5.78 -3.77 14.25
N TYR A 178 -4.83 -2.89 14.57
CA TYR A 178 -4.01 -2.99 15.78
C TYR A 178 -4.79 -2.82 17.09
N LYS A 179 -6.01 -2.34 17.02
CA LYS A 179 -6.93 -2.25 18.16
C LYS A 179 -7.24 -3.59 18.85
N TYR A 180 -6.77 -4.70 18.29
CA TYR A 180 -6.88 -6.04 18.86
C TYR A 180 -5.47 -6.62 19.06
N PRO A 181 -4.81 -6.32 20.21
CA PRO A 181 -3.45 -6.76 20.46
C PRO A 181 -3.40 -8.29 20.54
N ASP A 182 -2.92 -8.90 19.47
CA ASP A 182 -2.51 -10.29 19.46
C ASP A 182 -0.97 -10.32 19.53
N ILE A 183 -0.42 -11.17 20.42
CA ILE A 183 1.04 -11.34 20.60
C ILE A 183 1.76 -11.61 19.27
N SER A 184 1.05 -12.25 18.33
CA SER A 184 1.55 -12.50 16.98
C SER A 184 1.79 -11.24 16.12
N ASN A 185 1.22 -10.08 16.49
CA ASN A 185 1.35 -8.88 15.67
C ASN A 185 2.77 -8.31 15.67
N ARG A 186 3.51 -8.40 16.77
CA ARG A 186 4.90 -7.92 16.84
C ARG A 186 5.81 -8.71 15.90
N ASP A 187 5.73 -10.04 15.93
CA ASP A 187 6.53 -10.89 15.05
C ASP A 187 6.18 -10.64 13.57
N ARG A 188 4.92 -10.34 13.27
CA ARG A 188 4.48 -9.95 11.93
C ARG A 188 5.05 -8.60 11.51
N ILE A 189 5.03 -7.60 12.40
CA ILE A 189 5.61 -6.28 12.13
C ILE A 189 7.10 -6.43 11.87
N ASP A 190 7.83 -7.13 12.73
CA ASP A 190 9.26 -7.36 12.59
C ASP A 190 9.58 -8.06 11.25
N GLY A 191 8.81 -9.08 10.87
CA GLY A 191 8.96 -9.76 9.58
C GLY A 191 8.70 -8.86 8.37
N ILE A 192 7.73 -7.93 8.46
CA ILE A 192 7.49 -6.93 7.42
C ILE A 192 8.65 -5.94 7.35
N LEU A 193 9.12 -5.44 8.50
CA LEU A 193 10.25 -4.48 8.55
C LEU A 193 11.55 -5.11 8.04
N ASP A 194 11.80 -6.39 8.30
CA ASP A 194 12.91 -7.13 7.69
C ASP A 194 12.77 -7.20 6.16
N GLY A 195 11.55 -7.44 5.68
CA GLY A 195 11.23 -7.36 4.25
C GLY A 195 11.48 -5.98 3.68
N VAL A 196 11.04 -4.93 4.35
CA VAL A 196 11.23 -3.52 3.96
C VAL A 196 12.72 -3.18 3.89
N SER A 197 13.51 -3.53 4.91
CA SER A 197 14.96 -3.32 4.93
C SER A 197 15.63 -3.98 3.72
N THR A 198 15.17 -5.17 3.32
CA THR A 198 15.71 -5.90 2.18
C THR A 198 15.30 -5.27 0.84
N VAL A 199 14.04 -4.84 0.73
CA VAL A 199 13.40 -4.39 -0.53
C VAL A 199 13.71 -2.93 -0.81
N PHE A 200 13.54 -2.06 0.18
CA PHE A 200 13.75 -0.62 0.02
C PHE A 200 15.19 -0.19 0.29
N GLN A 201 15.99 -1.01 0.97
CA GLN A 201 17.38 -0.71 1.29
C GLN A 201 17.54 0.74 1.80
N ASN A 202 18.24 1.58 1.04
CA ASN A 202 18.47 2.99 1.38
C ASN A 202 17.25 3.91 1.08
N HIS A 203 16.13 3.35 0.64
CA HIS A 203 14.91 4.10 0.26
C HIS A 203 13.75 3.87 1.24
N ALA A 204 14.02 3.45 2.48
CA ALA A 204 12.99 3.19 3.49
C ALA A 204 12.09 4.42 3.79
N LYS A 205 12.58 5.64 3.55
CA LYS A 205 11.75 6.87 3.58
C LYS A 205 10.58 6.78 2.60
N GLU A 206 10.79 6.25 1.39
CA GLU A 206 9.74 6.11 0.38
C GLU A 206 8.68 5.11 0.82
N PHE A 207 9.09 4.03 1.51
CA PHE A 207 8.16 3.10 2.13
C PHE A 207 7.22 3.80 3.12
N PHE A 208 7.76 4.63 4.02
CA PHE A 208 6.94 5.37 4.97
C PHE A 208 6.05 6.41 4.30
N ASP A 209 6.51 7.08 3.25
CA ASP A 209 5.67 8.00 2.47
C ASP A 209 4.45 7.28 1.86
N ARG A 210 4.65 6.08 1.31
CA ARG A 210 3.57 5.24 0.77
C ARG A 210 2.66 4.70 1.88
N PHE A 211 3.24 4.26 3.00
CA PHE A 211 2.50 3.75 4.15
C PHE A 211 1.54 4.82 4.70
N PHE A 212 2.03 6.02 4.98
CA PHE A 212 1.20 7.11 5.52
C PHE A 212 0.15 7.64 4.53
N LYS A 213 0.37 7.46 3.23
CA LYS A 213 -0.68 7.72 2.22
C LYS A 213 -1.75 6.64 2.18
N GLY A 214 -1.40 5.41 2.55
CA GLY A 214 -2.27 4.24 2.50
C GLY A 214 -3.14 4.04 3.74
N ILE A 215 -2.77 4.62 4.89
CA ILE A 215 -3.54 4.50 6.13
C ILE A 215 -4.63 5.56 6.23
N SER A 216 -5.76 5.18 6.81
CA SER A 216 -6.86 6.12 7.08
C SER A 216 -6.43 7.10 8.16
N LYS A 217 -6.50 8.38 7.88
CA LYS A 217 -6.29 9.41 8.89
C LYS A 217 -7.47 9.42 9.86
N GLY A 218 -7.31 8.71 10.99
CA GLY A 218 -8.17 8.84 12.15
C GLY A 218 -8.02 10.25 12.78
N ARG A 219 -8.48 10.40 14.02
CA ARG A 219 -8.27 11.66 14.75
C ARG A 219 -6.80 11.91 15.05
N ASN A 220 -6.04 10.85 15.37
CA ASN A 220 -4.61 10.87 15.67
C ASN A 220 -3.94 9.65 15.05
N TYR A 221 -2.65 9.76 14.70
CA TYR A 221 -1.82 8.63 14.28
C TYR A 221 -1.46 7.71 15.45
N VAL A 222 -1.37 8.26 16.67
CA VAL A 222 -0.96 7.54 17.87
C VAL A 222 -2.02 7.68 18.96
N ASP A 223 -2.34 6.56 19.59
CA ASP A 223 -3.15 6.46 20.81
C ASP A 223 -2.61 5.33 21.69
N ASP A 224 -3.22 5.13 22.86
CA ASP A 224 -2.78 4.08 23.79
C ASP A 224 -2.96 2.66 23.22
N ASP A 225 -3.86 2.48 22.25
CA ASP A 225 -4.15 1.20 21.65
C ASP A 225 -3.10 0.79 20.62
N ASN A 226 -2.49 1.75 19.88
CA ASN A 226 -1.53 1.47 18.80
C ASN A 226 -0.08 1.88 19.11
N LYS A 227 0.23 2.31 20.33
CA LYS A 227 1.59 2.72 20.71
C LYS A 227 2.64 1.62 20.50
N ASP A 228 2.28 0.35 20.72
CA ASP A 228 3.20 -0.78 20.52
C ASP A 228 3.56 -1.00 19.06
N PHE A 229 2.66 -0.67 18.13
CA PHE A 229 2.95 -0.64 16.71
C PHE A 229 4.08 0.35 16.39
N TRP A 230 3.96 1.58 16.87
CA TRP A 230 4.97 2.61 16.67
C TRP A 230 6.27 2.29 17.37
N ASN A 231 6.20 1.69 18.56
CA ASN A 231 7.37 1.22 19.29
C ASN A 231 8.17 0.19 18.48
N SER A 232 7.51 -0.71 17.73
CA SER A 232 8.19 -1.68 16.88
C SER A 232 8.92 -1.04 15.70
N ILE A 233 8.42 0.10 15.18
CA ILE A 233 9.06 0.84 14.09
C ILE A 233 10.25 1.66 14.62
N ILE A 234 10.02 2.44 15.69
CA ILE A 234 11.01 3.37 16.27
C ILE A 234 12.23 2.61 16.84
N HIS A 235 11.99 1.40 17.36
CA HIS A 235 13.00 0.51 17.92
C HIS A 235 13.24 -0.73 17.04
N SER A 236 13.11 -0.57 15.74
CA SER A 236 13.38 -1.66 14.79
C SER A 236 14.84 -2.11 14.93
N ARG A 237 15.06 -3.43 14.80
CA ARG A 237 16.42 -4.01 14.76
C ARG A 237 17.19 -3.62 13.49
N GLN A 238 16.48 -3.14 12.48
CA GLN A 238 17.04 -2.74 11.19
C GLN A 238 17.33 -1.23 11.21
N GLU A 239 18.58 -0.84 11.26
CA GLU A 239 19.01 0.55 11.26
C GLU A 239 18.45 1.33 10.07
N SER A 240 18.43 0.73 8.88
CA SER A 240 17.85 1.32 7.66
C SER A 240 16.37 1.69 7.79
N ILE A 241 15.61 0.97 8.63
CA ILE A 241 14.20 1.27 8.92
C ILE A 241 14.09 2.48 9.83
N VAL A 242 14.89 2.51 10.90
CA VAL A 242 14.92 3.65 11.84
C VAL A 242 15.34 4.91 11.10
N ASP A 243 16.42 4.87 10.32
CA ASP A 243 16.90 6.00 9.51
C ASP A 243 15.85 6.46 8.49
N GLY A 244 15.20 5.53 7.80
CA GLY A 244 14.13 5.83 6.85
C GLY A 244 12.93 6.49 7.50
N PHE A 245 12.53 6.02 8.69
CA PHE A 245 11.45 6.59 9.47
C PHE A 245 11.80 7.98 10.00
N VAL A 246 12.97 8.14 10.61
CA VAL A 246 13.47 9.42 11.10
C VAL A 246 13.57 10.45 9.97
N ASN A 247 14.11 10.05 8.80
CA ASN A 247 14.18 10.91 7.62
C ASN A 247 12.78 11.32 7.11
N TYR A 248 11.79 10.43 7.20
CA TYR A 248 10.42 10.77 6.87
C TYR A 248 9.82 11.77 7.85
N ILE A 249 9.95 11.51 9.15
CA ILE A 249 9.44 12.38 10.24
C ILE A 249 10.11 13.76 10.22
N ALA A 250 11.37 13.85 9.84
CA ALA A 250 12.10 15.13 9.73
C ALA A 250 11.43 16.17 8.81
N CYS A 251 10.55 15.71 7.92
CA CYS A 251 9.75 16.54 7.01
C CYS A 251 8.27 16.67 7.41
N ARG A 252 7.84 16.06 8.54
CA ARG A 252 6.44 15.88 8.92
C ARG A 252 6.20 16.26 10.38
N GLY A 253 6.20 17.57 10.65
CA GLY A 253 5.93 18.11 11.99
C GLY A 253 4.58 17.70 12.56
N ASP A 254 3.57 17.53 11.72
CA ASP A 254 2.25 17.04 12.11
C ASP A 254 2.32 15.66 12.78
N ILE A 255 3.11 14.74 12.22
CA ILE A 255 3.29 13.38 12.76
C ILE A 255 4.24 13.41 13.97
N PHE A 256 5.36 14.17 13.88
CA PHE A 256 6.30 14.28 14.98
C PHE A 256 5.60 14.69 16.28
N PHE A 257 4.77 15.72 16.25
CA PHE A 257 4.09 16.22 17.45
C PHE A 257 3.04 15.28 18.00
N GLU A 258 2.52 14.36 17.22
CA GLU A 258 1.64 13.30 17.71
C GLU A 258 2.44 12.15 18.36
N LEU A 259 3.59 11.78 17.79
CA LEU A 259 4.46 10.69 18.29
C LEU A 259 5.29 11.09 19.51
N TYR A 260 5.83 12.31 19.52
CA TYR A 260 6.76 12.76 20.55
C TYR A 260 6.30 12.58 22.00
N PRO A 261 5.01 12.82 22.35
CA PRO A 261 4.53 12.61 23.71
C PRO A 261 4.61 11.16 24.21
N PHE A 262 4.64 10.19 23.30
CA PHE A 262 4.73 8.76 23.57
C PHE A 262 6.17 8.25 23.42
N PHE A 263 6.96 8.89 22.55
CA PHE A 263 8.30 8.49 22.14
C PHE A 263 9.24 9.71 22.12
N PRO A 264 9.64 10.23 23.31
CA PRO A 264 10.49 11.41 23.39
C PRO A 264 11.89 11.20 22.78
N GLU A 265 12.38 9.97 22.72
CA GLU A 265 13.62 9.56 22.09
C GLU A 265 13.68 9.86 20.57
N LEU A 266 12.55 10.05 19.90
CA LEU A 266 12.51 10.52 18.52
C LEU A 266 13.24 11.84 18.31
N LEU A 267 13.24 12.71 19.31
CA LEU A 267 13.97 13.96 19.23
C LEU A 267 15.49 13.71 19.16
N GLU A 268 16.00 12.80 19.99
CA GLU A 268 17.42 12.43 19.99
C GLU A 268 17.82 11.80 18.65
N GLN A 269 16.98 10.92 18.11
CA GLN A 269 17.19 10.29 16.80
C GLN A 269 17.19 11.34 15.66
N LEU A 270 16.27 12.31 15.69
CA LEU A 270 16.21 13.39 14.70
C LEU A 270 17.43 14.31 14.77
N VAL A 271 17.92 14.62 15.98
CA VAL A 271 19.14 15.42 16.17
C VAL A 271 20.38 14.67 15.71
N ALA A 272 20.45 13.37 15.99
CA ALA A 272 21.55 12.53 15.50
C ALA A 272 21.56 12.45 13.96
N PHE A 273 20.38 12.37 13.35
CA PHE A 273 20.21 12.34 11.90
C PHE A 273 20.55 13.69 11.23
N ASP A 274 20.05 14.80 11.79
CA ASP A 274 20.35 16.17 11.33
C ASP A 274 20.63 17.09 12.53
N PRO A 275 21.90 17.39 12.86
CA PRO A 275 22.26 18.28 13.96
C PRO A 275 21.67 19.69 13.86
N LYS A 276 21.27 20.11 12.66
CA LYS A 276 20.61 21.41 12.44
C LYS A 276 19.08 21.33 12.56
N PHE A 277 18.52 20.14 12.70
CA PHE A 277 17.07 19.91 12.79
C PHE A 277 16.41 20.83 13.81
N ILE A 278 16.99 20.95 14.97
CA ILE A 278 16.50 21.80 16.06
C ILE A 278 16.39 23.27 15.63
N ILE A 279 17.48 23.83 15.13
CA ILE A 279 17.56 25.28 14.84
C ILE A 279 16.75 25.64 13.61
N GLN A 280 16.75 24.78 12.59
CA GLN A 280 16.12 25.09 11.30
C GLN A 280 14.68 24.61 11.20
N THR A 281 14.41 23.38 11.59
CA THR A 281 13.11 22.73 11.36
C THR A 281 12.21 22.82 12.57
N LEU A 282 12.65 22.38 13.73
CA LEU A 282 11.82 22.38 14.94
C LEU A 282 11.45 23.80 15.39
N SER A 283 12.37 24.76 15.27
CA SER A 283 12.07 26.17 15.57
C SER A 283 11.02 26.76 14.66
N SER A 284 11.00 26.38 13.37
CA SER A 284 9.95 26.78 12.44
C SER A 284 8.62 26.16 12.81
N TRP A 285 8.58 24.85 13.05
CA TRP A 285 7.37 24.15 13.45
C TRP A 285 6.76 24.72 14.74
N LEU A 286 7.59 25.01 15.74
CA LEU A 286 7.10 25.61 16.99
C LEU A 286 6.48 26.97 16.78
N LYS A 287 7.00 27.81 15.86
CA LYS A 287 6.39 29.11 15.52
C LYS A 287 5.02 28.92 14.91
N ASP A 288 4.87 27.98 13.99
CA ASP A 288 3.59 27.72 13.31
C ASP A 288 2.53 27.18 14.27
N TYR A 289 2.92 26.40 15.27
CA TYR A 289 2.01 25.80 16.25
C TYR A 289 1.69 26.70 17.46
N VAL A 290 2.58 27.61 17.83
CA VAL A 290 2.38 28.52 18.98
C VAL A 290 1.43 29.68 18.65
N TYR A 291 1.25 30.05 17.37
CA TYR A 291 0.44 31.19 16.96
C TYR A 291 -1.07 30.92 16.79
N ILE A 292 -1.59 29.83 17.31
CA ILE A 292 -3.02 29.48 17.16
C ILE A 292 -3.85 30.03 18.33
N PRO A 293 -4.92 30.82 18.09
CA PRO A 293 -5.74 31.45 19.16
C PRO A 293 -6.42 30.44 20.07
N MET A 294 -6.49 30.73 21.34
CA MET A 294 -6.89 29.85 22.43
C MET A 294 -8.35 29.42 22.41
N GLY A 295 -8.63 28.12 22.34
CA GLY A 295 -9.88 27.43 22.64
C GLY A 295 -9.62 26.08 23.32
N GLY A 296 -10.33 25.82 24.38
CA GLY A 296 -10.27 24.80 25.44
C GLY A 296 -9.39 23.54 25.35
N SER A 297 -9.32 22.84 24.22
CA SER A 297 -8.51 21.60 24.09
C SER A 297 -7.02 21.85 23.80
N ARG A 298 -6.62 23.08 23.61
CA ARG A 298 -5.26 23.50 23.15
C ARG A 298 -4.26 23.73 24.30
N CYS A 299 -4.75 23.89 25.54
CA CYS A 299 -3.88 24.01 26.71
C CYS A 299 -3.00 22.78 26.96
N ILE A 300 -3.45 21.58 26.59
CA ILE A 300 -2.69 20.34 26.75
C ILE A 300 -1.51 20.30 25.77
N LEU A 301 -1.73 20.76 24.53
CA LEU A 301 -0.69 20.87 23.51
C LEU A 301 0.41 21.86 23.95
N ILE A 302 0.04 23.05 24.38
CA ILE A 302 1.00 24.09 24.85
C ILE A 302 1.85 23.55 26.01
N ARG A 303 1.27 22.80 26.94
CA ARG A 303 2.02 22.22 28.06
C ARG A 303 3.02 21.15 27.60
N LYS A 304 2.68 20.36 26.58
CA LYS A 304 3.56 19.37 25.95
C LYS A 304 4.73 20.07 25.22
N TYR A 305 4.46 21.17 24.49
CA TYR A 305 5.50 21.97 23.82
C TYR A 305 6.37 22.74 24.83
N PHE A 306 5.82 23.22 25.93
CA PHE A 306 6.60 23.85 26.98
C PHE A 306 7.59 22.87 27.62
N ASN A 307 7.20 21.63 27.87
CA ASN A 307 8.10 20.60 28.32
C ASN A 307 9.19 20.28 27.31
N LEU A 308 8.88 20.25 26.00
CA LEU A 308 9.83 20.13 24.92
C LEU A 308 10.86 21.28 24.95
N MET A 309 10.40 22.51 25.08
CA MET A 309 11.28 23.70 25.16
C MET A 309 12.14 23.70 26.43
N VAL A 310 11.59 23.25 27.57
CA VAL A 310 12.33 23.16 28.84
C VAL A 310 13.41 22.05 28.76
N THR A 311 13.06 20.87 28.21
CA THR A 311 14.07 19.82 27.99
C THR A 311 15.20 20.30 27.09
N PHE A 312 14.89 21.11 26.13
CA PHE A 312 15.79 21.74 25.19
C PHE A 312 16.78 22.74 25.87
N LEU A 313 16.22 23.62 26.70
CA LEU A 313 17.02 24.62 27.44
C LEU A 313 17.89 23.95 28.50
N LEU A 314 17.49 22.82 29.06
CA LEU A 314 18.22 22.07 30.06
C LEU A 314 19.30 21.14 29.47
N SER A 315 19.17 20.73 28.21
CA SER A 315 20.16 19.88 27.54
C SER A 315 21.41 20.61 27.05
N GLY A 316 21.43 21.95 27.16
CA GLY A 316 22.62 22.75 26.83
C GLY A 316 23.00 22.77 25.35
N LEU A 317 22.07 22.43 24.48
CA LEU A 317 22.21 22.46 23.01
C LEU A 317 21.69 23.76 22.40
#